data_10968e474c9ead516e5f605f91d74205
#
_entry.id   10968e474c9ead516e5f605f91d74205
#
_cell.length_a   1.000
_cell.length_b   1.000
_cell.length_c   1.000
_cell.angle_alpha   90.00
_cell.angle_beta   90.00
_cell.angle_gamma   90.00
#
_symmetry.space_group_name_H-M   'P 1'
#
loop_
_entity.id
_entity.type
_entity.pdbx_description
1 polymer ?
#
loop_
_entity_poly.entity_id
_entity_poly.type
_entity_poly.pdbx_seq_one_letter_code
_entity_poly.pdbx_strand_id
1 'polypeptide(L)'
;MTESNFRPKILIFAAEMAYRAADAAGLTKAEYPSNTYYIRIPCSSLIRPDLILYAFKKGFDGVLVASSGDDCPFMGEACIEKTSKRAEKAYELLEQNGIERERFKVAGICSTCVEALRKQIQDLNETLQSLGPIKTA
;
A
#
# COMPACT_ATOMS: atom_id res chain seq x y z
N MET A 1 27.14 3.54 6.08
CA MET A 1 26.69 3.28 6.41
C MET A 1 25.87 2.46 7.00
N THR A 2 25.64 2.18 7.64
CA THR A 2 25.00 1.36 8.49
C THR A 2 23.56 1.29 8.39
N GLU A 3 22.99 2.31 7.99
CA GLU A 3 21.60 2.37 7.78
C GLU A 3 21.10 1.30 6.88
N SER A 4 21.96 0.68 6.17
CA SER A 4 21.59 -0.39 5.24
C SER A 4 20.91 -1.58 5.91
N ASN A 5 20.96 -1.69 7.24
CA ASN A 5 20.33 -2.81 7.93
C ASN A 5 18.83 -2.62 8.17
N PHE A 6 18.33 -1.40 7.99
CA PHE A 6 16.91 -1.16 8.16
C PHE A 6 16.14 -1.65 6.94
N ARG A 7 15.20 -2.54 7.18
CA ARG A 7 14.29 -3.06 6.14
C ARG A 7 12.86 -2.70 6.52
N PRO A 8 12.28 -1.69 5.86
CA PRO A 8 10.91 -1.31 6.17
C PRO A 8 9.94 -2.46 5.95
N LYS A 9 8.99 -2.62 6.86
CA LYS A 9 7.90 -3.57 6.68
C LYS A 9 6.75 -2.85 6.00
N ILE A 10 6.35 -3.36 4.85
CA ILE A 10 5.28 -2.76 4.05
C ILE A 10 4.09 -3.71 4.01
N LEU A 11 2.94 -3.21 4.44
CA LEU A 11 1.69 -3.96 4.33
C LEU A 11 0.93 -3.48 3.10
N ILE A 12 0.53 -4.40 2.25
CA ILE A 12 -0.18 -4.08 1.01
C ILE A 12 -1.60 -4.65 1.09
N PHE A 13 -2.58 -3.76 1.10
CA PHE A 13 -3.97 -4.17 0.93
C PHE A 13 -4.25 -4.18 -0.56
N ALA A 14 -4.34 -5.36 -1.14
CA ALA A 14 -4.49 -5.50 -2.58
C ALA A 14 -5.93 -5.86 -2.94
N ALA A 15 -6.59 -4.97 -3.66
CA ALA A 15 -7.91 -5.24 -4.22
C ALA A 15 -7.80 -6.33 -5.28
N GLU A 16 -8.91 -6.90 -5.68
CA GLU A 16 -8.91 -8.10 -6.52
C GLU A 16 -8.02 -7.99 -7.76
N MET A 17 -8.15 -6.91 -8.53
CA MET A 17 -7.35 -6.75 -9.74
C MET A 17 -5.88 -6.52 -9.45
N ALA A 18 -5.59 -5.76 -8.40
CA ALA A 18 -4.20 -5.50 -8.01
C ALA A 18 -3.53 -6.79 -7.50
N TYR A 19 -4.28 -7.65 -6.81
CA TYR A 19 -3.75 -8.92 -6.34
C TYR A 19 -3.36 -9.82 -7.53
N ARG A 20 -4.11 -9.75 -8.61
CA ARG A 20 -3.76 -10.49 -9.83
C ARG A 20 -2.43 -10.02 -10.41
N ALA A 21 -2.15 -8.72 -10.31
CA ALA A 21 -0.84 -8.20 -10.73
C ALA A 21 0.27 -8.76 -9.84
N ALA A 22 0.01 -8.93 -8.55
CA ALA A 22 0.99 -9.54 -7.64
C ALA A 22 1.27 -10.99 -8.02
N ASP A 23 0.23 -11.76 -8.37
CA ASP A 23 0.40 -13.13 -8.86
C ASP A 23 1.20 -13.15 -10.15
N ALA A 24 0.91 -12.23 -11.07
CA ALA A 24 1.63 -12.14 -12.34
C ALA A 24 3.10 -11.79 -12.09
N ALA A 25 3.39 -10.95 -11.11
CA ALA A 25 4.77 -10.63 -10.75
C ALA A 25 5.52 -11.87 -10.30
N GLY A 26 4.87 -12.74 -9.52
CA GLY A 26 5.46 -14.01 -9.13
C GLY A 26 5.74 -14.92 -10.31
N LEU A 27 4.80 -15.02 -11.24
CA LEU A 27 4.95 -15.86 -12.42
C LEU A 27 6.04 -15.36 -13.36
N THR A 28 6.21 -14.06 -13.46
CA THR A 28 7.24 -13.47 -14.33
C THR A 28 8.56 -13.25 -13.62
N LYS A 29 8.62 -13.61 -12.35
CA LYS A 29 9.81 -13.43 -11.50
C LYS A 29 10.26 -11.97 -11.44
N ALA A 30 9.31 -11.05 -11.40
CA ALA A 30 9.61 -9.64 -11.23
C ALA A 30 10.23 -9.41 -9.86
N GLU A 31 11.30 -8.64 -9.82
CA GLU A 31 12.00 -8.39 -8.56
C GLU A 31 11.48 -7.12 -7.89
N TYR A 32 11.17 -7.23 -6.61
CA TYR A 32 10.84 -6.08 -5.77
C TYR A 32 11.20 -6.44 -4.32
N PRO A 33 11.21 -5.47 -3.40
CA PRO A 33 11.63 -5.75 -2.03
C PRO A 33 10.84 -6.88 -1.38
N SER A 34 11.54 -7.77 -0.70
CA SER A 34 10.96 -8.98 -0.10
C SER A 34 10.30 -8.73 1.25
N ASN A 35 10.34 -7.51 1.73
CA ASN A 35 9.79 -7.11 3.03
C ASN A 35 8.33 -6.65 2.91
N THR A 36 7.60 -7.20 1.97
CA THR A 36 6.21 -6.85 1.71
C THR A 36 5.29 -7.97 2.17
N TYR A 37 4.12 -7.59 2.69
CA TYR A 37 3.10 -8.52 3.17
C TYR A 37 1.78 -8.14 2.50
N TYR A 38 1.07 -9.12 1.96
CA TYR A 38 -0.15 -8.87 1.21
C TYR A 38 -1.38 -9.31 1.99
N ILE A 39 -2.41 -8.48 2.00
CA ILE A 39 -3.76 -8.87 2.40
C ILE A 39 -4.66 -8.62 1.21
N ARG A 40 -5.28 -9.68 0.71
CA ARG A 40 -6.21 -9.60 -0.40
C ARG A 40 -7.55 -9.10 0.09
N ILE A 41 -8.09 -8.10 -0.57
CA ILE A 41 -9.39 -7.53 -0.23
C ILE A 41 -10.28 -7.48 -1.48
N PRO A 42 -11.60 -7.61 -1.33
CA PRO A 42 -12.49 -7.54 -2.50
C PRO A 42 -12.48 -6.18 -3.17
N CYS A 43 -12.44 -5.12 -2.38
CA CYS A 43 -12.49 -3.76 -2.92
C CYS A 43 -11.82 -2.80 -1.95
N SER A 44 -10.98 -1.92 -2.49
CA SER A 44 -10.27 -0.93 -1.68
C SER A 44 -11.19 0.07 -1.01
N SER A 45 -12.41 0.25 -1.53
CA SER A 45 -13.37 1.15 -0.91
C SER A 45 -13.89 0.65 0.43
N LEU A 46 -13.59 -0.59 0.80
CA LEU A 46 -13.96 -1.17 2.09
C LEU A 46 -12.92 -0.90 3.18
N ILE A 47 -11.77 -0.36 2.84
CA ILE A 47 -10.70 -0.08 3.81
C ILE A 47 -11.11 1.11 4.68
N ARG A 48 -11.12 0.89 5.99
CA ARG A 48 -11.46 1.95 6.94
C ARG A 48 -10.19 2.65 7.39
N PRO A 49 -10.26 3.97 7.61
CA PRO A 49 -9.07 4.70 8.07
C PRO A 49 -8.47 4.17 9.37
N ASP A 50 -9.30 3.71 10.31
CA ASP A 50 -8.80 3.15 11.56
C ASP A 50 -8.03 1.85 11.37
N LEU A 51 -8.33 1.09 10.32
CA LEU A 51 -7.57 -0.12 10.00
C LEU A 51 -6.15 0.25 9.54
N ILE A 52 -6.02 1.32 8.77
CA ILE A 52 -4.71 1.82 8.35
C ILE A 52 -3.89 2.23 9.57
N LEU A 53 -4.48 2.99 10.48
CA LEU A 53 -3.81 3.39 11.72
C LEU A 53 -3.40 2.17 12.54
N TYR A 54 -4.29 1.17 12.61
CA TYR A 54 -4.03 -0.06 13.36
C TYR A 54 -2.79 -0.78 12.79
N ALA A 55 -2.65 -0.82 11.47
CA ALA A 55 -1.48 -1.44 10.84
C ALA A 55 -0.19 -0.76 11.29
N PHE A 56 -0.18 0.57 11.34
CA PHE A 56 0.99 1.30 11.81
C PHE A 56 1.27 1.03 13.28
N LYS A 57 0.23 0.92 14.10
CA LYS A 57 0.40 0.62 15.52
C LYS A 57 0.95 -0.79 15.75
N LYS A 58 0.76 -1.69 14.79
CA LYS A 58 1.29 -3.05 14.86
C LYS A 58 2.74 -3.15 14.38
N GLY A 59 3.33 -2.05 13.98
CA GLY A 59 4.75 -2.00 13.65
C GLY A 59 5.10 -2.01 12.16
N PHE A 60 4.12 -1.88 11.28
CA PHE A 60 4.42 -1.71 9.87
C PHE A 60 4.95 -0.31 9.64
N ASP A 61 5.98 -0.19 8.84
CA ASP A 61 6.61 1.09 8.55
C ASP A 61 5.91 1.84 7.43
N GLY A 62 5.21 1.12 6.55
CA GLY A 62 4.46 1.72 5.47
C GLY A 62 3.26 0.86 5.09
N VAL A 63 2.25 1.49 4.52
CA VAL A 63 1.03 0.82 4.04
C VAL A 63 0.75 1.30 2.63
N LEU A 64 0.56 0.35 1.73
CA LEU A 64 0.14 0.63 0.36
C LEU A 64 -1.25 0.03 0.15
N VAL A 65 -2.19 0.84 -0.30
CA VAL A 65 -3.48 0.34 -0.74
C VAL A 65 -3.43 0.28 -2.27
N ALA A 66 -3.33 -0.93 -2.79
CA ALA A 66 -3.34 -1.16 -4.23
C ALA A 66 -4.79 -1.36 -4.65
N SER A 67 -5.41 -0.30 -5.14
CA SER A 67 -6.80 -0.36 -5.57
C SER A 67 -6.86 -0.94 -6.96
N SER A 68 -8.01 -1.53 -7.31
CA SER A 68 -8.26 -1.94 -8.69
C SER A 68 -8.31 -0.70 -9.57
N GLY A 69 -7.85 -0.83 -10.80
CA GLY A 69 -7.95 0.25 -11.74
C GLY A 69 -9.37 0.38 -12.27
N ASP A 70 -9.54 1.15 -13.32
CA ASP A 70 -10.85 1.33 -13.96
C ASP A 70 -11.37 0.05 -14.59
N ASP A 71 -10.55 -1.00 -14.64
CA ASP A 71 -10.95 -2.32 -15.11
C ASP A 71 -11.65 -3.16 -14.02
N CYS A 72 -11.96 -2.56 -12.87
CA CYS A 72 -12.65 -3.26 -11.79
C CYS A 72 -14.05 -3.70 -12.24
N PRO A 73 -14.36 -5.01 -12.21
CA PRO A 73 -15.63 -5.51 -12.70
C PRO A 73 -16.80 -5.25 -11.74
N PHE A 74 -16.54 -4.77 -10.54
CA PHE A 74 -17.59 -4.63 -9.53
C PHE A 74 -18.15 -3.21 -9.44
N MET A 75 -17.28 -2.20 -9.32
CA MET A 75 -17.72 -0.83 -9.08
C MET A 75 -17.11 0.19 -10.05
N GLY A 76 -16.11 -0.20 -10.83
CA GLY A 76 -15.49 0.71 -11.79
C GLY A 76 -14.98 1.98 -11.12
N GLU A 77 -15.32 3.12 -11.70
CA GLU A 77 -14.86 4.43 -11.21
C GLU A 77 -15.38 4.76 -9.80
N ALA A 78 -16.53 4.24 -9.42
CA ALA A 78 -17.08 4.51 -8.08
C ALA A 78 -16.16 3.97 -6.98
N CYS A 79 -15.47 2.87 -7.25
CA CYS A 79 -14.50 2.32 -6.30
C CYS A 79 -13.34 3.31 -6.10
N ILE A 80 -12.89 3.94 -7.16
CA ILE A 80 -11.78 4.90 -7.10
C ILE A 80 -12.18 6.11 -6.24
N GLU A 81 -13.37 6.65 -6.46
CA GLU A 81 -13.85 7.80 -5.69
C GLU A 81 -13.97 7.49 -4.20
N LYS A 82 -14.57 6.35 -3.87
CA LYS A 82 -14.74 5.94 -2.48
C LYS A 82 -13.40 5.69 -1.81
N THR A 83 -12.47 5.07 -2.54
CA THR A 83 -11.14 4.83 -2.03
C THR A 83 -10.41 6.14 -1.74
N SER A 84 -10.54 7.13 -2.64
CA SER A 84 -9.91 8.44 -2.45
C SER A 84 -10.45 9.15 -1.22
N LYS A 85 -11.76 9.11 -1.00
CA LYS A 85 -12.36 9.73 0.18
C LYS A 85 -11.88 9.09 1.47
N ARG A 86 -11.78 7.76 1.49
CA ARG A 86 -11.28 7.05 2.66
C ARG A 86 -9.80 7.33 2.88
N ALA A 87 -9.05 7.46 1.80
CA ALA A 87 -7.63 7.78 1.89
C ALA A 87 -7.41 9.15 2.52
N GLU A 88 -8.20 10.15 2.15
CA GLU A 88 -8.12 11.49 2.75
C GLU A 88 -8.32 11.42 4.26
N LYS A 89 -9.34 10.69 4.69
CA LYS A 89 -9.60 10.52 6.13
C LYS A 89 -8.48 9.77 6.82
N ALA A 90 -7.89 8.80 6.14
CA ALA A 90 -6.76 8.06 6.68
C ALA A 90 -5.55 8.99 6.87
N TYR A 91 -5.26 9.83 5.89
CA TYR A 91 -4.16 10.79 6.00
C TYR A 91 -4.37 11.73 7.19
N GLU A 92 -5.59 12.24 7.36
CA GLU A 92 -5.90 13.10 8.50
C GLU A 92 -5.65 12.38 9.82
N LEU A 93 -6.11 11.14 9.91
CA LEU A 93 -5.96 10.35 11.12
C LEU A 93 -4.48 10.07 11.42
N LEU A 94 -3.69 9.78 10.41
CA LEU A 94 -2.25 9.54 10.58
C LEU A 94 -1.54 10.81 11.07
N GLU A 95 -1.87 11.96 10.48
CA GLU A 95 -1.28 13.22 10.92
C GLU A 95 -1.61 13.53 12.37
N GLN A 96 -2.85 13.26 12.79
CA GLN A 96 -3.26 13.44 14.18
C GLN A 96 -2.49 12.56 15.15
N ASN A 97 -1.94 11.46 14.68
CA ASN A 97 -1.18 10.52 15.48
C ASN A 97 0.34 10.63 15.28
N GLY A 98 0.78 11.67 14.59
CA GLY A 98 2.22 11.92 14.42
C GLY A 98 2.90 11.01 13.44
N ILE A 99 2.16 10.38 12.55
CA ILE A 99 2.70 9.47 11.53
C ILE A 99 2.84 10.25 10.23
N GLU A 100 4.01 10.18 9.62
CA GLU A 100 4.28 10.89 8.36
C GLU A 100 3.35 10.38 7.27
N ARG A 101 2.73 11.32 6.53
CA ARG A 101 1.77 10.91 5.50
C ARG A 101 2.45 10.17 4.34
N GLU A 102 3.75 10.34 4.16
CA GLU A 102 4.50 9.64 3.12
C GLU A 102 4.56 8.13 3.35
N ARG A 103 4.23 7.68 4.56
CA ARG A 103 4.22 6.25 4.87
C ARG A 103 2.99 5.53 4.35
N PHE A 104 1.96 6.26 3.94
CA PHE A 104 0.73 5.69 3.42
C PHE A 104 0.54 6.12 1.98
N LYS A 105 0.20 5.18 1.11
CA LYS A 105 0.08 5.43 -0.31
C LYS A 105 -1.09 4.65 -0.88
N VAL A 106 -1.77 5.25 -1.86
CA VAL A 106 -2.83 4.57 -2.59
C VAL A 106 -2.48 4.63 -4.08
N ALA A 107 -2.55 3.50 -4.75
CA ALA A 107 -2.25 3.44 -6.18
C ALA A 107 -3.22 2.51 -6.88
N GLY A 108 -3.68 2.90 -8.05
CA GLY A 108 -4.50 2.04 -8.89
C GLY A 108 -3.61 1.09 -9.70
N ILE A 109 -3.87 -0.20 -9.57
CA ILE A 109 -3.06 -1.23 -10.24
C ILE A 109 -4.00 -2.13 -11.04
N CYS A 110 -3.81 -2.20 -12.35
CA CYS A 110 -4.61 -3.08 -13.19
C CYS A 110 -4.11 -4.53 -13.05
N SER A 111 -4.90 -5.50 -13.52
CA SER A 111 -4.61 -6.91 -13.33
C SER A 111 -3.31 -7.38 -13.98
N THR A 112 -2.82 -6.67 -15.00
CA THR A 112 -1.58 -7.02 -15.69
C THR A 112 -0.48 -6.00 -15.48
N CYS A 113 -0.69 -5.04 -14.59
CA CYS A 113 0.25 -3.93 -14.38
C CYS A 113 1.37 -4.30 -13.40
N VAL A 114 2.16 -5.32 -13.77
CA VAL A 114 3.25 -5.83 -12.92
C VAL A 114 4.29 -4.74 -12.63
N GLU A 115 4.71 -4.03 -13.66
CA GLU A 115 5.73 -2.99 -13.50
C GLU A 115 5.23 -1.82 -12.66
N ALA A 116 3.96 -1.45 -12.80
CA ALA A 116 3.38 -0.38 -11.98
C ALA A 116 3.38 -0.80 -10.50
N LEU A 117 3.01 -2.03 -10.21
CA LEU A 117 3.02 -2.55 -8.84
C LEU A 117 4.45 -2.55 -8.29
N ARG A 118 5.39 -3.08 -9.04
CA ARG A 118 6.79 -3.15 -8.63
C ARG A 118 7.34 -1.75 -8.32
N LYS A 119 7.04 -0.79 -9.18
CA LYS A 119 7.51 0.57 -9.01
C LYS A 119 6.94 1.22 -7.76
N GLN A 120 5.65 1.03 -7.50
CA GLN A 120 5.03 1.62 -6.32
C GLN A 120 5.63 1.06 -5.03
N ILE A 121 5.89 -0.25 -5.01
CA ILE A 121 6.52 -0.88 -3.85
C ILE A 121 7.94 -0.35 -3.67
N GLN A 122 8.70 -0.27 -4.74
CA GLN A 122 10.07 0.21 -4.69
C GLN A 122 10.16 1.65 -4.24
N ASP A 123 9.32 2.53 -4.80
CA ASP A 123 9.29 3.94 -4.42
C ASP A 123 8.94 4.10 -2.94
N LEU A 124 7.95 3.36 -2.47
CA LEU A 124 7.57 3.41 -1.06
C LEU A 124 8.72 2.91 -0.17
N ASN A 125 9.37 1.83 -0.57
CA ASN A 125 10.48 1.28 0.19
C ASN A 125 11.62 2.31 0.32
N GLU A 126 11.95 3.01 -0.76
CA GLU A 126 12.98 4.04 -0.74
C GLU A 126 12.60 5.20 0.17
N THR A 127 11.34 5.64 0.09
CA THR A 127 10.83 6.70 0.95
C THR A 127 10.93 6.30 2.42
N LEU A 128 10.55 5.07 2.74
CA LEU A 128 10.58 4.59 4.11
C LEU A 128 12.02 4.46 4.64
N GLN A 129 12.96 4.10 3.78
CA GLN A 129 14.36 4.03 4.18
C GLN A 129 14.89 5.43 4.54
N SER A 130 14.43 6.46 3.83
CA SER A 130 14.79 7.83 4.15
C SER A 130 14.16 8.30 5.46
N LEU A 131 12.94 7.88 5.73
CA LEU A 131 12.22 8.30 6.95
C LEU A 131 12.68 7.55 8.19
N GLY A 132 13.20 6.34 8.03
CA GLY A 132 13.61 5.49 9.14
C GLY A 132 12.42 4.72 9.73
N PRO A 133 12.68 3.91 10.77
CA PRO A 133 11.62 3.10 11.39
C PRO A 133 10.50 3.94 11.96
N ILE A 134 9.29 3.37 11.92
CA ILE A 134 8.14 4.05 12.50
C ILE A 134 8.28 4.06 14.03
N LYS A 135 7.89 5.18 14.62
CA LYS A 135 7.86 5.31 16.07
C LYS A 135 6.44 5.02 16.54
N THR A 136 6.28 3.89 17.21
CA THR A 136 5.00 3.53 17.79
C THR A 136 4.98 4.00 19.22
N ALA A 137 3.93 4.72 19.56
CA ALA A 137 3.77 5.21 20.93
C ALA A 137 3.16 4.13 21.80
#